data_0f42766609638b35126dbe824d85e755
#
_entry.id   0f42766609638b35126dbe824d85e755
#
_cell.length_a   1.000
_cell.length_b   1.000
_cell.length_c   1.000
_cell.angle_alpha   90.00
_cell.angle_beta   90.00
_cell.angle_gamma   90.00
#
_symmetry.space_group_name_H-M   'P 1'
#
loop_
_entity.id
_entity.type
_entity.pdbx_description
1 polymer ?
#
loop_
_entity_poly.entity_id
_entity_poly.type
_entity_poly.pdbx_seq_one_letter_code
_entity_poly.pdbx_strand_id
1 'polypeptide(L)'
;MAILECQKVSKAYGGLLAVNNLTFAVEPGEVFAIVGPNGAGKTSLFDCISGVNPASSGAIKFKDREIQGLRAHDICRLGMARTFQTTVAFDSQTVLTNVLVGSTFGRSGEYPTLWFNEEARARAIDSLAICGLTGQQRMLAGQLPVLARKRLMLATALAMSPELLLLDEPVGGLNPNERTQMIELIRTVAKTGVTIVMIEHVMKAVQALAGRILVIHHGQEIAQGPPSKVLRDPRVIEVYLGSLRPMGSEAASTDA
;
A
#
# COMPACT_ATOMS: atom_id res chain seq x y z
N MET A 1 15.76 -0.70 -14.88
CA MET A 1 14.89 0.46 -15.13
C MET A 1 13.76 0.40 -14.11
N ALA A 2 13.63 1.42 -13.29
CA ALA A 2 12.67 1.43 -12.18
C ALA A 2 11.22 1.34 -12.70
N ILE A 3 10.36 0.61 -12.00
CA ILE A 3 8.94 0.53 -12.34
C ILE A 3 8.17 1.76 -11.84
N LEU A 4 8.61 2.34 -10.72
CA LEU A 4 8.05 3.57 -10.15
C LEU A 4 9.18 4.53 -9.81
N GLU A 5 9.07 5.77 -10.22
CA GLU A 5 9.99 6.86 -9.88
C GLU A 5 9.23 8.05 -9.33
N CYS A 6 9.65 8.53 -8.17
CA CYS A 6 9.21 9.78 -7.57
C CYS A 6 10.36 10.77 -7.56
N GLN A 7 10.20 11.93 -8.19
CA GLN A 7 11.24 12.95 -8.31
C GLN A 7 10.76 14.25 -7.69
N LYS A 8 11.31 14.63 -6.52
CA LYS A 8 10.99 15.83 -5.76
C LYS A 8 9.48 16.02 -5.53
N VAL A 9 8.79 14.92 -5.23
CA VAL A 9 7.34 14.93 -5.04
C VAL A 9 7.00 15.69 -3.78
N SER A 10 6.08 16.65 -3.89
CA SER A 10 5.54 17.41 -2.75
C SER A 10 4.03 17.44 -2.81
N LYS A 11 3.39 17.44 -1.62
CA LYS A 11 1.94 17.58 -1.45
C LYS A 11 1.64 18.54 -0.31
N ALA A 12 0.92 19.60 -0.63
CA ALA A 12 0.44 20.58 0.34
C ALA A 12 -1.09 20.50 0.48
N TYR A 13 -1.58 20.70 1.68
CA TYR A 13 -2.99 20.88 2.02
C TYR A 13 -3.12 22.22 2.76
N GLY A 14 -3.51 23.28 2.03
CA GLY A 14 -3.46 24.63 2.57
C GLY A 14 -2.03 25.01 2.99
N GLY A 15 -1.83 25.36 4.25
CA GLY A 15 -0.51 25.68 4.80
C GLY A 15 0.32 24.48 5.26
N LEU A 16 -0.24 23.26 5.26
CA LEU A 16 0.45 22.04 5.70
C LEU A 16 1.15 21.36 4.52
N LEU A 17 2.46 21.20 4.59
CA LEU A 17 3.25 20.43 3.63
C LEU A 17 3.36 18.98 4.10
N ALA A 18 2.45 18.12 3.63
CA ALA A 18 2.35 16.73 4.07
C ALA A 18 3.42 15.81 3.42
N VAL A 19 3.86 16.13 2.20
CA VAL A 19 4.98 15.49 1.50
C VAL A 19 5.89 16.61 1.01
N ASN A 20 7.19 16.50 1.24
CA ASN A 20 8.16 17.55 0.98
C ASN A 20 9.39 17.01 0.25
N ASN A 21 9.47 17.26 -1.05
CA ASN A 21 10.62 16.95 -1.92
C ASN A 21 11.10 15.48 -1.89
N LEU A 22 10.19 14.51 -1.75
CA LEU A 22 10.57 13.10 -1.73
C LEU A 22 11.07 12.62 -3.10
N THR A 23 12.22 11.94 -3.09
CA THR A 23 12.82 11.36 -4.29
C THR A 23 13.24 9.91 -4.01
N PHE A 24 12.64 8.97 -4.72
CA PHE A 24 12.98 7.54 -4.64
C PHE A 24 12.53 6.81 -5.90
N ALA A 25 13.08 5.62 -6.10
CA ALA A 25 12.69 4.72 -7.18
C ALA A 25 12.48 3.31 -6.64
N VAL A 26 11.61 2.55 -7.29
CA VAL A 26 11.31 1.14 -6.97
C VAL A 26 11.58 0.29 -8.20
N GLU A 27 12.34 -0.79 -8.01
CA GLU A 27 12.70 -1.71 -9.09
C GLU A 27 11.61 -2.77 -9.32
N PRO A 28 11.48 -3.31 -10.54
CA PRO A 28 10.55 -4.40 -10.82
C PRO A 28 10.79 -5.62 -9.91
N GLY A 29 9.72 -6.20 -9.36
CA GLY A 29 9.78 -7.36 -8.47
C GLY A 29 10.26 -7.04 -7.05
N GLU A 30 10.57 -5.78 -6.73
CA GLU A 30 10.98 -5.36 -5.40
C GLU A 30 9.79 -5.34 -4.43
N VAL A 31 10.05 -5.68 -3.16
CA VAL A 31 9.17 -5.32 -2.04
C VAL A 31 9.78 -4.13 -1.32
N PHE A 32 9.20 -2.97 -1.51
CA PHE A 32 9.63 -1.69 -0.96
C PHE A 32 8.68 -1.23 0.14
N ALA A 33 9.18 -0.84 1.31
CA ALA A 33 8.33 -0.35 2.38
C ALA A 33 8.56 1.13 2.68
N ILE A 34 7.48 1.88 2.87
CA ILE A 34 7.50 3.25 3.35
C ILE A 34 7.08 3.23 4.81
N VAL A 35 7.97 3.66 5.69
CA VAL A 35 7.77 3.61 7.14
C VAL A 35 7.93 5.00 7.76
N GLY A 36 7.37 5.20 8.94
CA GLY A 36 7.44 6.47 9.66
C GLY A 36 6.29 6.59 10.67
N PRO A 37 6.36 7.55 11.61
CA PRO A 37 5.29 7.75 12.60
C PRO A 37 3.97 8.17 11.95
N ASN A 38 2.91 8.19 12.76
CA ASN A 38 1.62 8.71 12.31
C ASN A 38 1.75 10.20 11.96
N GLY A 39 1.10 10.61 10.87
CA GLY A 39 1.24 11.98 10.37
C GLY A 39 2.50 12.28 9.57
N ALA A 40 3.39 11.30 9.34
CA ALA A 40 4.62 11.50 8.56
C ALA A 40 4.40 11.78 7.06
N GLY A 41 3.17 11.65 6.53
CA GLY A 41 2.85 11.90 5.13
C GLY A 41 2.75 10.66 4.24
N LYS A 42 2.85 9.44 4.82
CA LYS A 42 2.83 8.16 4.09
C LYS A 42 1.59 8.00 3.20
N THR A 43 0.40 8.13 3.76
CA THR A 43 -0.87 8.02 3.03
C THR A 43 -1.02 9.11 1.97
N SER A 44 -0.59 10.34 2.27
CA SER A 44 -0.59 11.43 1.28
C SER A 44 0.33 11.13 0.09
N LEU A 45 1.47 10.48 0.32
CA LEU A 45 2.36 10.03 -0.74
C LEU A 45 1.68 8.93 -1.58
N PHE A 46 1.03 7.93 -0.96
CA PHE A 46 0.26 6.92 -1.67
C PHE A 46 -0.88 7.51 -2.48
N ASP A 47 -1.56 8.52 -1.94
CA ASP A 47 -2.62 9.23 -2.66
C ASP A 47 -2.08 9.90 -3.93
N CYS A 48 -0.88 10.53 -3.84
CA CYS A 48 -0.22 11.12 -5.01
C CYS A 48 0.16 10.07 -6.05
N ILE A 49 0.74 8.93 -5.62
CA ILE A 49 1.18 7.86 -6.53
C ILE A 49 -0.02 7.20 -7.21
N SER A 50 -1.11 6.98 -6.48
CA SER A 50 -2.31 6.28 -6.99
C SER A 50 -3.33 7.20 -7.69
N GLY A 51 -3.06 8.51 -7.78
CA GLY A 51 -3.95 9.47 -8.45
C GLY A 51 -5.26 9.76 -7.71
N VAL A 52 -5.33 9.44 -6.40
CA VAL A 52 -6.45 9.81 -5.51
C VAL A 52 -6.42 11.31 -5.25
N ASN A 53 -5.22 11.83 -4.94
CA ASN A 53 -4.96 13.25 -4.77
C ASN A 53 -3.70 13.63 -5.56
N PRO A 54 -3.76 14.55 -6.54
CA PRO A 54 -2.58 14.89 -7.33
C PRO A 54 -1.49 15.52 -6.45
N ALA A 55 -0.23 15.28 -6.82
CA ALA A 55 0.91 15.97 -6.22
C ALA A 55 0.82 17.48 -6.47
N SER A 56 1.31 18.28 -5.52
CA SER A 56 1.37 19.75 -5.68
C SER A 56 2.56 20.16 -6.56
N SER A 57 3.66 19.41 -6.53
CA SER A 57 4.83 19.58 -7.39
C SER A 57 5.65 18.28 -7.47
N GLY A 58 6.64 18.27 -8.36
CA GLY A 58 7.46 17.10 -8.66
C GLY A 58 6.88 16.23 -9.76
N ALA A 59 7.56 15.13 -10.07
CA ALA A 59 7.16 14.19 -11.10
C ALA A 59 7.03 12.78 -10.54
N ILE A 60 6.01 12.05 -10.97
CA ILE A 60 5.81 10.64 -10.65
C ILE A 60 5.72 9.89 -11.97
N LYS A 61 6.60 8.89 -12.16
CA LYS A 61 6.60 8.05 -13.36
C LYS A 61 6.31 6.61 -12.98
N PHE A 62 5.44 6.00 -13.75
CA PHE A 62 5.19 4.56 -13.71
C PHE A 62 5.49 3.98 -15.08
N LYS A 63 6.48 3.08 -15.16
CA LYS A 63 6.98 2.50 -16.42
C LYS A 63 7.32 3.61 -17.45
N ASP A 64 8.16 4.57 -17.02
CA ASP A 64 8.60 5.76 -17.79
C ASP A 64 7.50 6.75 -18.19
N ARG A 65 6.23 6.44 -17.92
CA ARG A 65 5.11 7.33 -18.18
C ARG A 65 4.83 8.22 -16.97
N GLU A 66 4.71 9.52 -17.18
CA GLU A 66 4.27 10.46 -16.15
C GLU A 66 2.80 10.21 -15.78
N ILE A 67 2.53 10.11 -14.46
CA ILE A 67 1.20 9.77 -13.95
C ILE A 67 0.65 10.79 -12.95
N GLN A 68 1.42 11.79 -12.52
CA GLN A 68 1.03 12.74 -11.45
C GLN A 68 -0.24 13.55 -11.74
N GLY A 69 -0.69 13.63 -12.98
CA GLY A 69 -1.93 14.31 -13.39
C GLY A 69 -3.05 13.36 -13.82
N LEU A 70 -2.81 12.05 -13.76
CA LEU A 70 -3.80 11.05 -14.16
C LEU A 70 -4.76 10.73 -13.02
N ARG A 71 -5.99 10.35 -13.36
CA ARG A 71 -6.99 9.88 -12.40
C ARG A 71 -6.68 8.45 -11.95
N ALA A 72 -7.11 8.07 -10.75
CA ALA A 72 -6.83 6.75 -10.16
C ALA A 72 -7.21 5.58 -11.08
N HIS A 73 -8.35 5.65 -11.80
CA HIS A 73 -8.75 4.58 -12.70
C HIS A 73 -7.87 4.49 -13.96
N ASP A 74 -7.31 5.61 -14.44
CA ASP A 74 -6.38 5.59 -15.56
C ASP A 74 -5.04 4.96 -15.14
N ILE A 75 -4.56 5.26 -13.92
CA ILE A 75 -3.37 4.64 -13.33
C ILE A 75 -3.58 3.14 -13.10
N CYS A 76 -4.76 2.76 -12.62
CA CYS A 76 -5.14 1.36 -12.45
C CYS A 76 -5.04 0.58 -13.77
N ARG A 77 -5.56 1.13 -14.87
CA ARG A 77 -5.48 0.53 -16.21
C ARG A 77 -4.06 0.38 -16.74
N LEU A 78 -3.12 1.21 -16.27
CA LEU A 78 -1.70 1.07 -16.60
C LEU A 78 -1.04 -0.13 -15.90
N GLY A 79 -1.71 -0.72 -14.89
CA GLY A 79 -1.22 -1.88 -14.15
C GLY A 79 -0.80 -1.60 -12.72
N MET A 80 -1.31 -0.53 -12.09
CA MET A 80 -1.09 -0.24 -10.67
C MET A 80 -2.39 -0.47 -9.90
N ALA A 81 -2.38 -1.35 -8.89
CA ALA A 81 -3.50 -1.53 -7.98
C ALA A 81 -3.17 -1.05 -6.57
N ARG A 82 -4.17 -0.61 -5.81
CA ARG A 82 -4.02 -0.18 -4.41
C ARG A 82 -5.08 -0.83 -3.53
N THR A 83 -4.65 -1.32 -2.37
CA THR A 83 -5.55 -1.60 -1.25
C THR A 83 -5.62 -0.38 -0.33
N PHE A 84 -6.74 -0.20 0.35
CA PHE A 84 -6.93 0.91 1.30
C PHE A 84 -6.85 0.41 2.74
N GLN A 85 -6.51 1.29 3.68
CA GLN A 85 -6.40 0.98 5.10
C GLN A 85 -7.74 0.47 5.67
N THR A 86 -8.85 1.12 5.32
CA THR A 86 -10.19 0.62 5.61
C THR A 86 -10.56 -0.50 4.66
N THR A 87 -11.11 -1.59 5.22
CA THR A 87 -11.55 -2.74 4.41
C THR A 87 -12.80 -2.36 3.60
N VAL A 88 -12.58 -1.80 2.42
CA VAL A 88 -13.65 -1.43 1.49
C VAL A 88 -14.02 -2.66 0.66
N ALA A 89 -15.17 -3.24 0.97
CA ALA A 89 -15.78 -4.32 0.20
C ALA A 89 -17.28 -4.05 0.05
N PHE A 90 -17.89 -4.60 -0.97
CA PHE A 90 -19.33 -4.61 -1.12
C PHE A 90 -19.91 -5.65 -0.16
N ASP A 91 -20.22 -5.26 1.07
CA ASP A 91 -20.60 -6.13 2.18
C ASP A 91 -21.83 -7.00 1.88
N SER A 92 -22.78 -6.49 1.11
CA SER A 92 -24.00 -7.18 0.65
C SER A 92 -23.77 -8.12 -0.55
N GLN A 93 -22.55 -8.14 -1.12
CA GLN A 93 -22.19 -8.99 -2.23
C GLN A 93 -21.33 -10.16 -1.77
N THR A 94 -21.30 -11.22 -2.58
CA THR A 94 -20.44 -12.38 -2.29
C THR A 94 -18.97 -12.03 -2.42
N VAL A 95 -18.13 -12.86 -1.78
CA VAL A 95 -16.66 -12.80 -1.93
C VAL A 95 -16.28 -12.88 -3.41
N LEU A 96 -16.85 -13.82 -4.16
CA LEU A 96 -16.59 -13.94 -5.60
C LEU A 96 -16.99 -12.69 -6.38
N THR A 97 -18.16 -12.10 -6.09
CA THR A 97 -18.64 -10.90 -6.78
C THR A 97 -17.68 -9.72 -6.55
N ASN A 98 -17.17 -9.54 -5.31
CA ASN A 98 -16.19 -8.50 -5.01
C ASN A 98 -14.93 -8.64 -5.87
N VAL A 99 -14.39 -9.85 -6.02
CA VAL A 99 -13.18 -10.08 -6.81
C VAL A 99 -13.46 -9.96 -8.31
N LEU A 100 -14.65 -10.38 -8.78
CA LEU A 100 -15.09 -10.18 -10.17
C LEU A 100 -15.14 -8.71 -10.57
N VAL A 101 -15.54 -7.81 -9.67
CA VAL A 101 -15.48 -6.36 -9.93
C VAL A 101 -14.05 -5.94 -10.23
N GLY A 102 -13.07 -6.35 -9.41
CA GLY A 102 -11.65 -6.06 -9.64
C GLY A 102 -11.16 -6.59 -10.99
N SER A 103 -11.46 -7.85 -11.31
CA SER A 103 -11.02 -8.48 -12.55
C SER A 103 -11.63 -7.86 -13.81
N THR A 104 -12.84 -7.30 -13.71
CA THR A 104 -13.56 -6.72 -14.84
C THR A 104 -13.17 -5.27 -15.12
N PHE A 105 -13.02 -4.46 -14.05
CA PHE A 105 -12.79 -3.02 -14.18
C PHE A 105 -11.31 -2.62 -14.03
N GLY A 106 -10.43 -3.58 -13.78
CA GLY A 106 -8.99 -3.35 -13.61
C GLY A 106 -8.26 -3.03 -14.92
N ARG A 107 -7.21 -3.78 -15.22
CA ARG A 107 -6.29 -3.53 -16.35
C ARG A 107 -6.90 -3.76 -17.75
N SER A 108 -7.88 -4.63 -17.89
CA SER A 108 -8.48 -4.90 -19.18
C SER A 108 -9.24 -3.66 -19.68
N GLY A 109 -8.75 -3.01 -20.73
CA GLY A 109 -9.40 -1.88 -21.39
C GLY A 109 -10.72 -2.24 -22.09
N GLU A 110 -11.25 -3.41 -21.82
CA GLU A 110 -12.55 -3.86 -22.30
C GLU A 110 -13.64 -3.12 -21.55
N TYR A 111 -14.56 -2.53 -22.30
CA TYR A 111 -15.79 -2.01 -21.73
C TYR A 111 -16.51 -3.13 -21.01
N PRO A 112 -17.03 -2.91 -19.80
CA PRO A 112 -17.76 -3.93 -19.08
C PRO A 112 -18.92 -4.41 -19.97
N THR A 113 -18.84 -5.67 -20.37
CA THR A 113 -19.98 -6.34 -20.97
C THR A 113 -21.02 -6.57 -19.88
N LEU A 114 -22.30 -6.68 -20.24
CA LEU A 114 -23.39 -6.99 -19.29
C LEU A 114 -23.15 -8.28 -18.47
N TRP A 115 -22.16 -9.08 -18.86
CA TRP A 115 -21.79 -10.35 -18.22
C TRP A 115 -20.29 -10.40 -17.99
N PHE A 116 -19.86 -10.89 -16.83
CA PHE A 116 -18.46 -11.19 -16.56
C PHE A 116 -17.95 -12.21 -17.59
N ASN A 117 -16.91 -11.84 -18.34
CA ASN A 117 -16.31 -12.75 -19.30
C ASN A 117 -15.57 -13.92 -18.61
N GLU A 118 -15.33 -15.00 -19.34
CA GLU A 118 -14.64 -16.21 -18.82
C GLU A 118 -13.25 -15.90 -18.27
N GLU A 119 -12.50 -15.01 -18.91
CA GLU A 119 -11.16 -14.62 -18.48
C GLU A 119 -11.19 -13.84 -17.16
N ALA A 120 -12.12 -12.88 -17.00
CA ALA A 120 -12.30 -12.15 -15.74
C ALA A 120 -12.68 -13.11 -14.61
N ARG A 121 -13.51 -14.11 -14.91
CA ARG A 121 -13.90 -15.14 -13.95
C ARG A 121 -12.72 -16.02 -13.57
N ALA A 122 -11.90 -16.44 -14.52
CA ALA A 122 -10.69 -17.23 -14.27
C ALA A 122 -9.72 -16.44 -13.36
N ARG A 123 -9.39 -15.19 -13.71
CA ARG A 123 -8.54 -14.32 -12.88
C ARG A 123 -9.08 -14.15 -11.46
N ALA A 124 -10.40 -14.00 -11.31
CA ALA A 124 -11.02 -13.88 -9.98
C ALA A 124 -10.85 -15.17 -9.16
N ILE A 125 -11.06 -16.34 -9.77
CA ILE A 125 -10.91 -17.65 -9.11
C ILE A 125 -9.46 -17.89 -8.71
N ASP A 126 -8.49 -17.59 -9.58
CA ASP A 126 -7.06 -17.73 -9.31
C ASP A 126 -6.62 -16.81 -8.15
N SER A 127 -7.09 -15.56 -8.15
CA SER A 127 -6.80 -14.60 -7.08
C SER A 127 -7.38 -15.05 -5.74
N LEU A 128 -8.59 -15.62 -5.74
CA LEU A 128 -9.19 -16.20 -4.54
C LEU A 128 -8.41 -17.42 -4.04
N ALA A 129 -7.91 -18.25 -4.95
CA ALA A 129 -7.08 -19.41 -4.60
C ALA A 129 -5.75 -18.97 -3.96
N ILE A 130 -5.05 -18.00 -4.57
CA ILE A 130 -3.80 -17.41 -4.01
C ILE A 130 -4.06 -16.88 -2.60
N CYS A 131 -5.18 -16.17 -2.39
CA CYS A 131 -5.52 -15.58 -1.11
C CYS A 131 -6.15 -16.54 -0.09
N GLY A 132 -6.32 -17.82 -0.44
CA GLY A 132 -6.89 -18.85 0.45
C GLY A 132 -8.38 -18.65 0.76
N LEU A 133 -9.15 -18.11 -0.20
CA LEU A 133 -10.58 -17.81 -0.05
C LEU A 133 -11.49 -18.73 -0.89
N THR A 134 -10.96 -19.79 -1.49
CA THR A 134 -11.72 -20.70 -2.38
C THR A 134 -12.97 -21.27 -1.72
N GLY A 135 -12.89 -21.65 -0.43
CA GLY A 135 -14.04 -22.19 0.32
C GLY A 135 -15.09 -21.15 0.72
N GLN A 136 -14.81 -19.84 0.55
CA GLN A 136 -15.65 -18.73 1.02
C GLN A 136 -16.30 -17.94 -0.12
N GLN A 137 -16.18 -18.40 -1.36
CA GLN A 137 -16.63 -17.67 -2.57
C GLN A 137 -18.09 -17.23 -2.53
N ARG A 138 -18.96 -18.04 -1.92
CA ARG A 138 -20.41 -17.80 -1.84
C ARG A 138 -20.83 -17.03 -0.59
N MET A 139 -19.93 -16.82 0.37
CA MET A 139 -20.22 -16.03 1.57
C MET A 139 -20.38 -14.54 1.23
N LEU A 140 -21.21 -13.84 1.97
CA LEU A 140 -21.26 -12.38 1.88
C LEU A 140 -19.98 -11.78 2.49
N ALA A 141 -19.43 -10.76 1.83
CA ALA A 141 -18.18 -10.13 2.28
C ALA A 141 -18.33 -9.54 3.69
N GLY A 142 -19.52 -9.03 4.04
CA GLY A 142 -19.82 -8.52 5.37
C GLY A 142 -19.75 -9.54 6.51
N GLN A 143 -19.82 -10.84 6.20
CA GLN A 143 -19.74 -11.94 7.18
C GLN A 143 -18.30 -12.42 7.43
N LEU A 144 -17.33 -11.92 6.66
CA LEU A 144 -15.94 -12.35 6.78
C LEU A 144 -15.29 -11.76 8.05
N PRO A 145 -14.49 -12.55 8.79
CA PRO A 145 -13.63 -12.04 9.84
C PRO A 145 -12.52 -11.13 9.25
N VAL A 146 -11.89 -10.32 10.11
CA VAL A 146 -10.95 -9.26 9.69
C VAL A 146 -9.85 -9.77 8.76
N LEU A 147 -9.19 -10.87 9.08
CA LEU A 147 -8.16 -11.45 8.22
C LEU A 147 -8.69 -11.83 6.84
N ALA A 148 -9.86 -12.48 6.78
CA ALA A 148 -10.46 -12.89 5.51
C ALA A 148 -10.91 -11.67 4.68
N ARG A 149 -11.36 -10.58 5.31
CA ARG A 149 -11.64 -9.31 4.62
C ARG A 149 -10.37 -8.69 4.02
N LYS A 150 -9.25 -8.67 4.75
CA LYS A 150 -7.95 -8.21 4.22
C LYS A 150 -7.47 -9.09 3.06
N ARG A 151 -7.64 -10.40 3.17
CA ARG A 151 -7.37 -11.34 2.06
C ARG A 151 -8.26 -11.07 0.85
N LEU A 152 -9.54 -10.73 1.06
CA LEU A 152 -10.46 -10.37 -0.01
C LEU A 152 -10.02 -9.10 -0.74
N MET A 153 -9.60 -8.06 -0.01
CA MET A 153 -9.07 -6.84 -0.62
C MET A 153 -7.83 -7.13 -1.48
N LEU A 154 -6.92 -7.96 -0.97
CA LEU A 154 -5.74 -8.38 -1.72
C LEU A 154 -6.13 -9.20 -2.97
N ALA A 155 -7.07 -10.13 -2.85
CA ALA A 155 -7.58 -10.91 -3.97
C ALA A 155 -8.22 -10.02 -5.05
N THR A 156 -9.01 -9.02 -4.64
CA THR A 156 -9.62 -8.05 -5.55
C THR A 156 -8.55 -7.24 -6.30
N ALA A 157 -7.50 -6.78 -5.60
CA ALA A 157 -6.39 -6.07 -6.21
C ALA A 157 -5.57 -6.97 -7.16
N LEU A 158 -5.31 -8.22 -6.80
CA LEU A 158 -4.61 -9.19 -7.66
C LEU A 158 -5.39 -9.54 -8.92
N ALA A 159 -6.72 -9.63 -8.83
CA ALA A 159 -7.59 -9.91 -9.97
C ALA A 159 -7.54 -8.82 -11.06
N MET A 160 -7.04 -7.62 -10.72
CA MET A 160 -6.73 -6.55 -11.68
C MET A 160 -5.46 -6.84 -12.50
N SER A 161 -4.74 -7.94 -12.23
CA SER A 161 -3.44 -8.30 -12.83
C SER A 161 -2.41 -7.17 -12.75
N PRO A 162 -2.11 -6.64 -11.54
CA PRO A 162 -1.22 -5.50 -11.40
C PRO A 162 0.24 -5.89 -11.64
N GLU A 163 1.03 -4.95 -12.17
CA GLU A 163 2.49 -5.00 -12.17
C GLU A 163 3.08 -4.36 -10.92
N LEU A 164 2.35 -3.38 -10.35
CA LEU A 164 2.68 -2.71 -9.10
C LEU A 164 1.47 -2.72 -8.16
N LEU A 165 1.67 -3.22 -6.95
CA LEU A 165 0.66 -3.31 -5.91
C LEU A 165 1.03 -2.39 -4.74
N LEU A 166 0.16 -1.43 -4.43
CA LEU A 166 0.29 -0.55 -3.28
C LEU A 166 -0.53 -1.13 -2.11
N LEU A 167 0.12 -1.49 -1.01
CA LEU A 167 -0.50 -2.05 0.19
C LEU A 167 -0.47 -1.02 1.34
N ASP A 168 -1.65 -0.61 1.80
CA ASP A 168 -1.78 0.36 2.89
C ASP A 168 -2.09 -0.39 4.20
N GLU A 169 -1.10 -0.53 5.08
CA GLU A 169 -1.15 -1.22 6.37
C GLU A 169 -1.78 -2.64 6.32
N PRO A 170 -1.26 -3.53 5.45
CA PRO A 170 -1.88 -4.83 5.23
C PRO A 170 -1.97 -5.71 6.49
N VAL A 171 -1.08 -5.55 7.48
CA VAL A 171 -1.12 -6.33 8.74
C VAL A 171 -1.71 -5.56 9.92
N GLY A 172 -2.16 -4.32 9.72
CA GLY A 172 -2.79 -3.50 10.75
C GLY A 172 -4.07 -4.14 11.29
N GLY A 173 -4.30 -4.07 12.61
CA GLY A 173 -5.50 -4.61 13.25
C GLY A 173 -5.57 -6.14 13.37
N LEU A 174 -4.56 -6.88 12.90
CA LEU A 174 -4.48 -8.34 13.00
C LEU A 174 -3.77 -8.77 14.30
N ASN A 175 -4.19 -9.91 14.86
CA ASN A 175 -3.46 -10.55 15.95
C ASN A 175 -2.13 -11.18 15.47
N PRO A 176 -1.21 -11.60 16.36
CA PRO A 176 0.11 -12.11 15.97
C PRO A 176 0.07 -13.29 14.98
N ASN A 177 -0.86 -14.23 15.15
CA ASN A 177 -0.98 -15.39 14.26
C ASN A 177 -1.51 -14.98 12.88
N GLU A 178 -2.52 -14.11 12.86
CA GLU A 178 -3.08 -13.55 11.62
C GLU A 178 -2.05 -12.73 10.86
N ARG A 179 -1.21 -11.93 11.56
CA ARG A 179 -0.09 -11.20 10.95
C ARG A 179 0.88 -12.13 10.24
N THR A 180 1.25 -13.24 10.89
CA THR A 180 2.15 -14.25 10.29
C THR A 180 1.53 -14.80 9.00
N GLN A 181 0.23 -15.16 9.02
CA GLN A 181 -0.46 -15.64 7.83
C GLN A 181 -0.52 -14.59 6.71
N MET A 182 -0.73 -13.32 7.04
CA MET A 182 -0.76 -12.25 6.05
C MET A 182 0.62 -11.95 5.47
N ILE A 183 1.68 -12.00 6.28
CA ILE A 183 3.07 -11.89 5.84
C ILE A 183 3.41 -13.00 4.84
N GLU A 184 3.08 -14.26 5.14
CA GLU A 184 3.32 -15.37 4.22
C GLU A 184 2.53 -15.22 2.91
N LEU A 185 1.30 -14.73 3.00
CA LEU A 185 0.49 -14.45 1.80
C LEU A 185 1.15 -13.38 0.93
N ILE A 186 1.56 -12.24 1.51
CA ILE A 186 2.23 -11.16 0.77
C ILE A 186 3.55 -11.68 0.16
N ARG A 187 4.31 -12.51 0.88
CA ARG A 187 5.52 -13.16 0.36
C ARG A 187 5.21 -14.07 -0.84
N THR A 188 4.10 -14.80 -0.79
CA THR A 188 3.65 -15.64 -1.91
C THR A 188 3.29 -14.78 -3.12
N VAL A 189 2.60 -13.67 -2.92
CA VAL A 189 2.29 -12.70 -3.98
C VAL A 189 3.57 -12.10 -4.58
N ALA A 190 4.53 -11.69 -3.75
CA ALA A 190 5.81 -11.14 -4.24
C ALA A 190 6.57 -12.14 -5.13
N LYS A 191 6.51 -13.45 -4.81
CA LYS A 191 7.14 -14.51 -5.63
C LYS A 191 6.52 -14.67 -7.02
N THR A 192 5.33 -14.15 -7.28
CA THR A 192 4.74 -14.14 -8.64
C THR A 192 5.36 -13.09 -9.56
N GLY A 193 6.28 -12.27 -9.05
CA GLY A 193 6.95 -11.20 -9.80
C GLY A 193 6.25 -9.84 -9.71
N VAL A 194 5.12 -9.73 -8.99
CA VAL A 194 4.45 -8.45 -8.75
C VAL A 194 5.33 -7.58 -7.85
N THR A 195 5.56 -6.34 -8.27
CA THR A 195 6.24 -5.33 -7.45
C THR A 195 5.32 -4.86 -6.34
N ILE A 196 5.82 -4.75 -5.13
CA ILE A 196 5.01 -4.33 -3.98
C ILE A 196 5.61 -3.08 -3.35
N VAL A 197 4.81 -2.03 -3.19
CA VAL A 197 5.11 -0.91 -2.30
C VAL A 197 4.12 -0.96 -1.16
N MET A 198 4.61 -0.98 0.08
CA MET A 198 3.73 -1.04 1.24
C MET A 198 4.01 0.08 2.24
N ILE A 199 2.95 0.61 2.85
CA ILE A 199 3.03 1.40 4.07
C ILE A 199 2.85 0.44 5.23
N GLU A 200 3.77 0.46 6.20
CA GLU A 200 3.66 -0.36 7.40
C GLU A 200 4.30 0.34 8.61
N HIS A 201 3.77 0.06 9.77
CA HIS A 201 4.30 0.47 11.06
C HIS A 201 4.70 -0.72 11.95
N VAL A 202 4.35 -1.94 11.56
CA VAL A 202 4.71 -3.19 12.23
C VAL A 202 6.10 -3.63 11.75
N MET A 203 7.15 -3.30 12.51
CA MET A 203 8.54 -3.54 12.11
C MET A 203 8.85 -5.01 11.78
N LYS A 204 8.19 -5.97 12.44
CA LYS A 204 8.33 -7.39 12.11
C LYS A 204 7.90 -7.71 10.68
N ALA A 205 6.81 -7.09 10.21
CA ALA A 205 6.34 -7.27 8.84
C ALA A 205 7.31 -6.61 7.84
N VAL A 206 7.78 -5.40 8.15
CA VAL A 206 8.76 -4.68 7.33
C VAL A 206 10.04 -5.51 7.17
N GLN A 207 10.62 -6.00 8.27
CA GLN A 207 11.84 -6.83 8.25
C GLN A 207 11.66 -8.17 7.53
N ALA A 208 10.45 -8.75 7.59
CA ALA A 208 10.14 -10.05 6.98
C ALA A 208 9.90 -9.97 5.47
N LEU A 209 9.48 -8.82 4.95
CA LEU A 209 9.02 -8.65 3.57
C LEU A 209 9.89 -7.72 2.73
N ALA A 210 10.30 -6.57 3.28
CA ALA A 210 10.92 -5.52 2.49
C ALA A 210 12.39 -5.79 2.22
N GLY A 211 12.80 -5.70 0.96
CA GLY A 211 14.20 -5.67 0.55
C GLY A 211 14.85 -4.31 0.83
N ARG A 212 14.06 -3.24 0.71
CA ARG A 212 14.47 -1.86 0.94
C ARG A 212 13.34 -1.06 1.57
N ILE A 213 13.70 -0.09 2.44
CA ILE A 213 12.76 0.79 3.10
C ILE A 213 13.13 2.26 2.90
N LEU A 214 12.10 3.10 2.89
CA LEU A 214 12.17 4.56 2.97
C LEU A 214 11.54 4.99 4.29
N VAL A 215 12.31 5.64 5.15
CA VAL A 215 11.80 6.24 6.39
C VAL A 215 11.47 7.69 6.13
N ILE A 216 10.22 8.07 6.41
CA ILE A 216 9.75 9.44 6.26
C ILE A 216 9.29 10.01 7.61
N HIS A 217 9.58 11.31 7.82
CA HIS A 217 9.14 12.07 8.99
C HIS A 217 8.85 13.51 8.55
N HIS A 218 7.69 14.06 8.95
CA HIS A 218 7.24 15.38 8.52
C HIS A 218 7.33 15.61 7.01
N GLY A 219 6.96 14.58 6.23
CA GLY A 219 6.97 14.63 4.78
C GLY A 219 8.35 14.49 4.11
N GLN A 220 9.43 14.37 4.87
CA GLN A 220 10.82 14.31 4.36
C GLN A 220 11.44 12.94 4.56
N GLU A 221 12.38 12.59 3.69
CA GLU A 221 13.21 11.41 3.83
C GLU A 221 14.19 11.57 5.01
N ILE A 222 14.24 10.58 5.89
CA ILE A 222 15.23 10.47 6.96
C ILE A 222 16.36 9.52 6.55
N ALA A 223 16.00 8.37 6.00
CA ALA A 223 16.94 7.36 5.54
C ALA A 223 16.27 6.42 4.53
N GLN A 224 17.07 5.86 3.62
CA GLN A 224 16.64 4.85 2.68
C GLN A 224 17.70 3.74 2.56
N GLY A 225 17.27 2.49 2.42
CA GLY A 225 18.17 1.36 2.24
C GLY A 225 17.63 0.05 2.77
N PRO A 226 18.48 -1.00 2.89
CA PRO A 226 18.09 -2.27 3.50
C PRO A 226 17.60 -2.09 4.93
N PRO A 227 16.52 -2.79 5.37
CA PRO A 227 15.96 -2.66 6.71
C PRO A 227 16.99 -2.85 7.82
N SER A 228 17.91 -3.80 7.65
CA SER A 228 18.97 -4.11 8.65
C SER A 228 19.94 -2.97 8.92
N LYS A 229 20.13 -2.06 7.95
CA LYS A 229 20.96 -0.86 8.09
C LYS A 229 20.14 0.33 8.57
N VAL A 230 19.04 0.60 7.91
CA VAL A 230 18.21 1.80 8.14
C VAL A 230 17.61 1.82 9.55
N LEU A 231 17.14 0.67 10.06
CA LEU A 231 16.57 0.57 11.41
C LEU A 231 17.59 0.74 12.55
N ARG A 232 18.89 0.77 12.23
CA ARG A 232 19.97 1.08 13.18
C ARG A 232 20.49 2.51 13.07
N ASP A 233 20.00 3.28 12.11
CA ASP A 233 20.39 4.69 11.95
C ASP A 233 19.91 5.49 13.17
N PRO A 234 20.79 6.21 13.87
CA PRO A 234 20.42 7.01 15.04
C PRO A 234 19.28 8.00 14.78
N ARG A 235 19.24 8.61 13.60
CA ARG A 235 18.17 9.55 13.19
C ARG A 235 16.81 8.84 13.12
N VAL A 236 16.79 7.59 12.62
CA VAL A 236 15.58 6.78 12.55
C VAL A 236 15.12 6.38 13.96
N ILE A 237 16.05 5.95 14.81
CA ILE A 237 15.76 5.59 16.21
C ILE A 237 15.17 6.78 16.96
N GLU A 238 15.75 7.98 16.81
CA GLU A 238 15.27 9.22 17.43
C GLU A 238 13.83 9.55 17.02
N VAL A 239 13.50 9.44 15.74
CA VAL A 239 12.16 9.67 15.21
C VAL A 239 11.11 8.75 15.85
N TYR A 240 11.46 7.49 16.09
CA TYR A 240 10.55 6.54 16.73
C TYR A 240 10.51 6.67 18.26
N LEU A 241 11.63 6.97 18.91
CA LEU A 241 11.70 7.19 20.36
C LEU A 241 11.14 8.57 20.76
N GLY A 242 11.34 9.60 19.94
CA GLY A 242 10.78 10.94 20.17
C GLY A 242 9.26 10.96 20.18
N SER A 243 8.62 10.09 19.38
CA SER A 243 7.16 9.91 19.37
C SER A 243 6.61 9.19 20.61
N LEU A 244 7.47 8.61 21.46
CA LEU A 244 7.13 7.95 22.72
C LEU A 244 7.27 8.87 23.95
N ARG A 245 7.82 10.10 23.79
CA ARG A 245 7.83 11.07 24.89
C ARG A 245 6.43 11.68 25.01
N PRO A 246 5.75 11.55 26.18
CA PRO A 246 4.50 12.27 26.42
C PRO A 246 4.79 13.77 26.34
N MET A 247 3.94 14.53 25.65
CA MET A 247 3.92 16.00 25.72
C MET A 247 3.53 16.38 27.15
N GLY A 248 4.52 16.72 27.98
CA GLY A 248 4.26 17.11 29.38
C GLY A 248 5.49 17.05 30.26
N SER A 249 6.55 17.81 29.94
CA SER A 249 7.58 18.17 30.94
C SER A 249 8.25 19.51 30.62
N GLU A 250 7.43 20.49 30.22
CA GLU A 250 7.81 21.88 30.32
C GLU A 250 6.84 22.54 31.29
N ALA A 251 7.22 22.59 32.57
CA ALA A 251 6.85 23.60 33.58
C ALA A 251 7.23 23.13 34.98
N ALA A 252 8.48 23.35 35.38
CA ALA A 252 8.83 23.58 36.77
C ALA A 252 10.29 24.07 36.86
N SER A 253 10.52 25.33 36.50
CA SER A 253 11.65 26.05 37.00
C SER A 253 11.27 27.54 36.96
N THR A 254 10.59 28.00 38.00
CA THR A 254 10.61 29.39 38.40
C THR A 254 10.32 29.49 39.87
N ASP A 255 11.20 30.22 40.53
CA ASP A 255 11.11 30.98 41.75
C ASP A 255 11.20 30.23 43.10
N ALA A 256 12.40 30.33 43.68
CA ALA A 256 12.64 30.95 44.98
C ALA A 256 14.07 31.47 45.06
#